data_8e35b6b85d09b875f6046e7c5795ce2e
#
_entry.id   8e35b6b85d09b875f6046e7c5795ce2e
#
_cell.length_a   1.000
_cell.length_b   1.000
_cell.length_c   1.000
_cell.angle_alpha   90.00
_cell.angle_beta   90.00
_cell.angle_gamma   90.00
#
_symmetry.space_group_name_H-M   'P 1'
#
loop_
_entity.id
_entity.type
_entity.pdbx_description
1 polymer ?
#
loop_
_entity_poly.entity_id
_entity_poly.type
_entity_poly.pdbx_seq_one_letter_code
_entity_poly.pdbx_strand_id
1 'polypeptide(L)'
;MSLLPWTIYLSFAGALGALLAGRSAAAARGIALVTALATWGVALLAATGFTAGPGLTTLVDAPWIPALGIRYHLAADGISLALLVLTGLAATAGVLFSWNISERTGEFFAYYLTLIGGVYGVFLSADAFLFFVFYEIAIVPKYFLIANWGSTNREYGAMKLVLYSFAGSALVLAALLWVYAAGGASGFGLGELTTAAAALGRTEQLAVFALLFLGFAVLADRKSTRLNSSHLGIS
;
A
#
# COMPACT_ATOMS: atom_id res chain seq x y z
N MET A 1 2.42 19.75 -6.64
CA MET A 1 3.10 18.46 -6.37
C MET A 1 3.53 18.30 -4.93
N SER A 2 4.11 19.28 -4.29
CA SER A 2 4.56 19.24 -2.87
C SER A 2 3.48 18.85 -1.84
N LEU A 3 2.21 18.84 -2.22
CA LEU A 3 1.10 18.47 -1.35
C LEU A 3 0.80 16.94 -1.33
N LEU A 4 1.30 16.16 -2.31
CA LEU A 4 0.99 14.73 -2.40
C LEU A 4 1.36 13.90 -1.15
N PRO A 5 2.49 14.13 -0.46
CA PRO A 5 2.79 13.41 0.78
C PRO A 5 1.72 13.56 1.87
N TRP A 6 0.94 14.66 1.83
CA TRP A 6 -0.15 14.88 2.77
C TRP A 6 -1.28 13.86 2.63
N THR A 7 -1.41 13.19 1.48
CA THR A 7 -2.37 12.08 1.34
C THR A 7 -2.08 10.94 2.31
N ILE A 8 -0.79 10.65 2.55
CA ILE A 8 -0.35 9.64 3.53
C ILE A 8 -0.63 10.15 4.96
N TYR A 9 -0.13 11.34 5.28
CA TYR A 9 -0.20 11.88 6.66
C TYR A 9 -1.64 12.11 7.11
N LEU A 10 -2.49 12.67 6.25
CA LEU A 10 -3.90 12.88 6.54
C LEU A 10 -4.64 11.55 6.75
N SER A 11 -4.32 10.52 5.96
CA SER A 11 -4.94 9.20 6.13
C SER A 11 -4.63 8.60 7.50
N PHE A 12 -3.37 8.64 7.93
CA PHE A 12 -2.99 8.14 9.27
C PHE A 12 -3.54 9.01 10.40
N ALA A 13 -3.54 10.34 10.24
CA ALA A 13 -4.14 11.24 11.21
C ALA A 13 -5.65 11.01 11.32
N GLY A 14 -6.35 10.82 10.19
CA GLY A 14 -7.76 10.46 10.15
C GLY A 14 -8.05 9.11 10.78
N ALA A 15 -7.16 8.12 10.57
CA ALA A 15 -7.26 6.80 11.21
C ALA A 15 -7.20 6.92 12.74
N LEU A 16 -6.23 7.70 13.26
CA LEU A 16 -6.13 7.97 14.68
C LEU A 16 -7.35 8.73 15.19
N GLY A 17 -7.83 9.75 14.48
CA GLY A 17 -9.03 10.49 14.81
C GLY A 17 -10.29 9.61 14.87
N ALA A 18 -10.47 8.70 13.90
CA ALA A 18 -11.58 7.75 13.88
C ALA A 18 -11.50 6.77 15.06
N LEU A 19 -10.31 6.33 15.43
CA LEU A 19 -10.09 5.46 16.58
C LEU A 19 -10.45 6.17 17.90
N LEU A 20 -10.00 7.41 18.07
CA LEU A 20 -10.31 8.22 19.26
C LEU A 20 -11.79 8.58 19.37
N ALA A 21 -12.48 8.75 18.24
CA ALA A 21 -13.93 8.97 18.17
C ALA A 21 -14.77 7.69 18.37
N GLY A 22 -14.15 6.57 18.67
CA GLY A 22 -14.72 5.21 18.65
C GLY A 22 -16.02 4.99 19.44
N ARG A 23 -16.36 5.84 20.40
CA ARG A 23 -17.64 5.81 21.13
C ARG A 23 -18.80 6.48 20.40
N SER A 24 -18.51 7.32 19.39
CA SER A 24 -19.50 7.99 18.55
C SER A 24 -19.40 7.52 17.12
N ALA A 25 -20.29 6.63 16.70
CA ALA A 25 -20.32 6.13 15.33
C ALA A 25 -20.49 7.26 14.30
N ALA A 26 -21.26 8.30 14.63
CA ALA A 26 -21.46 9.46 13.76
C ALA A 26 -20.15 10.27 13.58
N ALA A 27 -19.41 10.49 14.68
CA ALA A 27 -18.12 11.19 14.62
C ALA A 27 -17.08 10.38 13.83
N ALA A 28 -16.97 9.08 14.06
CA ALA A 28 -16.04 8.21 13.33
C ALA A 28 -16.32 8.20 11.82
N ARG A 29 -17.59 8.10 11.41
CA ARG A 29 -18.02 8.18 9.99
C ARG A 29 -17.69 9.54 9.39
N GLY A 30 -17.99 10.63 10.13
CA GLY A 30 -17.70 12.00 9.69
C GLY A 30 -16.22 12.23 9.47
N ILE A 31 -15.37 11.82 10.43
CA ILE A 31 -13.91 11.91 10.31
C ILE A 31 -13.41 11.10 9.11
N ALA A 32 -13.90 9.88 8.93
CA ALA A 32 -13.49 9.03 7.81
C ALA A 32 -13.85 9.67 6.46
N LEU A 33 -15.08 10.20 6.33
CA LEU A 33 -15.52 10.84 5.10
C LEU A 33 -14.72 12.12 4.80
N VAL A 34 -14.54 12.98 5.80
CA VAL A 34 -13.76 14.22 5.65
C VAL A 34 -12.31 13.89 5.26
N THR A 35 -11.71 12.90 5.89
CA THR A 35 -10.34 12.47 5.57
C THR A 35 -10.25 11.93 4.14
N ALA A 36 -11.17 11.06 3.72
CA ALA A 36 -11.19 10.49 2.37
C ALA A 36 -11.38 11.59 1.31
N LEU A 37 -12.31 12.52 1.52
CA LEU A 37 -12.52 13.67 0.63
C LEU A 37 -11.32 14.61 0.61
N ALA A 38 -10.68 14.88 1.75
CA ALA A 38 -9.51 15.74 1.82
C ALA A 38 -8.32 15.14 1.06
N THR A 39 -8.04 13.84 1.24
CA THR A 39 -6.95 13.15 0.53
C THR A 39 -7.23 13.07 -0.97
N TRP A 40 -8.47 12.82 -1.36
CA TRP A 40 -8.88 12.85 -2.77
C TRP A 40 -8.76 14.25 -3.37
N GLY A 41 -9.21 15.28 -2.65
CA GLY A 41 -9.06 16.68 -3.04
C GLY A 41 -7.60 17.08 -3.24
N VAL A 42 -6.69 16.67 -2.35
CA VAL A 42 -5.25 16.89 -2.49
C VAL A 42 -4.71 16.22 -3.77
N ALA A 43 -5.11 14.97 -4.06
CA ALA A 43 -4.70 14.27 -5.27
C ALA A 43 -5.21 14.97 -6.54
N LEU A 44 -6.49 15.43 -6.55
CA LEU A 44 -7.07 16.18 -7.67
C LEU A 44 -6.37 17.53 -7.88
N LEU A 45 -6.12 18.29 -6.81
CA LEU A 45 -5.39 19.56 -6.89
C LEU A 45 -3.97 19.37 -7.43
N ALA A 46 -3.28 18.30 -7.00
CA ALA A 46 -1.97 17.98 -7.55
C ALA A 46 -2.04 17.61 -9.05
N ALA A 47 -3.12 16.95 -9.48
CA ALA A 47 -3.33 16.58 -10.88
C ALA A 47 -3.50 17.82 -11.79
N THR A 48 -4.17 18.87 -11.31
CA THR A 48 -4.34 20.11 -12.12
C THR A 48 -3.05 20.87 -12.35
N GLY A 49 -2.08 20.73 -11.44
CA GLY A 49 -0.75 21.37 -11.56
C GLY A 49 0.34 20.44 -12.10
N PHE A 50 -0.01 19.25 -12.59
CA PHE A 50 0.96 18.28 -13.08
C PHE A 50 1.45 18.67 -14.48
N THR A 51 2.75 18.90 -14.60
CA THR A 51 3.42 19.02 -15.89
C THR A 51 4.16 17.70 -16.14
N ALA A 52 3.76 16.99 -17.20
CA ALA A 52 4.40 15.74 -17.58
C ALA A 52 5.88 16.01 -17.94
N GLY A 53 6.78 15.44 -17.13
CA GLY A 53 8.22 15.43 -17.37
C GLY A 53 8.71 13.98 -17.49
N PRO A 54 9.89 13.76 -18.09
CA PRO A 54 10.49 12.43 -18.10
C PRO A 54 10.97 12.06 -16.70
N GLY A 55 10.39 11.01 -16.13
CA GLY A 55 10.84 10.40 -14.86
C GLY A 55 10.07 10.82 -13.61
N LEU A 56 10.56 10.31 -12.48
CA LEU A 56 9.99 10.56 -11.16
C LEU A 56 10.35 11.96 -10.65
N THR A 57 9.35 12.70 -10.21
CA THR A 57 9.56 13.98 -9.51
C THR A 57 9.65 13.73 -8.01
N THR A 58 10.80 14.00 -7.40
CA THR A 58 11.03 13.88 -5.96
C THR A 58 10.15 14.88 -5.20
N LEU A 59 9.43 14.39 -4.21
CA LEU A 59 8.55 15.17 -3.33
C LEU A 59 9.17 15.38 -1.95
N VAL A 60 9.73 14.30 -1.39
CA VAL A 60 10.43 14.28 -0.09
C VAL A 60 11.60 13.33 -0.22
N ASP A 61 12.74 13.73 0.30
CA ASP A 61 13.93 12.87 0.36
C ASP A 61 14.70 13.15 1.64
N ALA A 62 14.62 12.21 2.58
CA ALA A 62 15.27 12.30 3.88
C ALA A 62 15.92 10.97 4.26
N PRO A 63 17.11 10.97 4.89
CA PRO A 63 17.71 9.74 5.38
C PRO A 63 16.86 9.16 6.51
N TRP A 64 16.49 7.88 6.40
CA TRP A 64 15.72 7.18 7.43
C TRP A 64 16.60 6.21 8.24
N ILE A 65 17.28 5.30 7.56
CA ILE A 65 18.25 4.38 8.17
C ILE A 65 19.60 4.52 7.45
N PRO A 66 20.43 5.52 7.83
CA PRO A 66 21.66 5.84 7.09
C PRO A 66 22.65 4.66 7.01
N ALA A 67 22.69 3.80 8.04
CA ALA A 67 23.58 2.64 8.08
C ALA A 67 23.33 1.62 6.95
N LEU A 68 22.12 1.58 6.40
CA LEU A 68 21.71 0.71 5.29
C LEU A 68 21.45 1.48 3.99
N GLY A 69 21.64 2.78 3.99
CA GLY A 69 21.30 3.64 2.84
C GLY A 69 19.81 3.75 2.57
N ILE A 70 18.94 3.40 3.53
CA ILE A 70 17.49 3.48 3.37
C ILE A 70 17.03 4.92 3.56
N ARG A 71 16.21 5.40 2.63
CA ARG A 71 15.72 6.78 2.59
C ARG A 71 14.20 6.83 2.65
N TYR A 72 13.68 7.80 3.36
CA TYR A 72 12.28 8.20 3.23
C TYR A 72 12.16 9.03 1.95
N HIS A 73 12.13 8.32 0.81
CA HIS A 73 12.12 8.93 -0.51
C HIS A 73 10.76 8.75 -1.16
N LEU A 74 10.00 9.84 -1.23
CA LEU A 74 8.72 9.90 -1.91
C LEU A 74 8.89 10.64 -3.23
N ALA A 75 8.41 10.06 -4.30
CA ALA A 75 8.38 10.67 -5.62
C ALA A 75 7.09 10.29 -6.36
N ALA A 76 6.74 11.04 -7.38
CA ALA A 76 5.56 10.78 -8.19
C ALA A 76 5.84 11.03 -9.67
N ASP A 77 5.15 10.29 -10.51
CA ASP A 77 5.02 10.48 -11.95
C ASP A 77 3.54 10.56 -12.35
N GLY A 78 3.24 10.60 -13.64
CA GLY A 78 1.86 10.64 -14.13
C GLY A 78 1.06 9.39 -13.79
N ILE A 79 1.71 8.21 -13.72
CA ILE A 79 1.05 6.94 -13.38
C ILE A 79 0.69 6.94 -11.89
N SER A 80 1.66 7.28 -11.03
CA SER A 80 1.43 7.42 -9.59
C SER A 80 0.28 8.38 -9.30
N LEU A 81 0.24 9.53 -9.98
CA LEU A 81 -0.80 10.53 -9.81
C LEU A 81 -2.19 10.02 -10.19
N ALA A 82 -2.30 9.31 -11.32
CA ALA A 82 -3.57 8.70 -11.74
C ALA A 82 -4.05 7.65 -10.70
N LEU A 83 -3.12 6.83 -10.18
CA LEU A 83 -3.43 5.84 -9.13
C LEU A 83 -3.83 6.48 -7.81
N LEU A 84 -3.23 7.62 -7.44
CA LEU A 84 -3.61 8.38 -6.23
C LEU A 84 -5.03 8.95 -6.36
N VAL A 85 -5.38 9.52 -7.51
CA VAL A 85 -6.74 10.04 -7.77
C VAL A 85 -7.76 8.90 -7.71
N LEU A 86 -7.45 7.76 -8.34
CA LEU A 86 -8.31 6.57 -8.31
C LEU A 86 -8.47 6.02 -6.88
N THR A 87 -7.37 5.98 -6.11
CA THR A 87 -7.39 5.54 -4.71
C THR A 87 -8.27 6.45 -3.86
N GLY A 88 -8.19 7.78 -4.03
CA GLY A 88 -9.03 8.73 -3.31
C GLY A 88 -10.52 8.57 -3.63
N LEU A 89 -10.86 8.36 -4.91
CA LEU A 89 -12.23 8.05 -5.33
C LEU A 89 -12.72 6.75 -4.68
N ALA A 90 -11.92 5.68 -4.77
CA ALA A 90 -12.25 4.39 -4.18
C ALA A 90 -12.37 4.46 -2.65
N ALA A 91 -11.48 5.22 -1.99
CA ALA A 91 -11.54 5.45 -0.55
C ALA A 91 -12.83 6.15 -0.13
N THR A 92 -13.22 7.20 -0.84
CA THR A 92 -14.46 7.94 -0.57
C THR A 92 -15.69 7.06 -0.79
N ALA A 93 -15.75 6.34 -1.91
CA ALA A 93 -16.80 5.39 -2.20
C ALA A 93 -16.89 4.30 -1.13
N GLY A 94 -15.74 3.75 -0.69
CA GLY A 94 -15.70 2.70 0.34
C GLY A 94 -16.21 3.19 1.71
N VAL A 95 -15.94 4.44 2.10
CA VAL A 95 -16.54 5.03 3.31
C VAL A 95 -18.06 5.10 3.18
N LEU A 96 -18.58 5.55 2.03
CA LEU A 96 -20.03 5.66 1.80
C LEU A 96 -20.71 4.29 1.78
N PHE A 97 -20.13 3.29 1.12
CA PHE A 97 -20.64 1.92 1.12
C PHE A 97 -20.63 1.27 2.51
N SER A 98 -19.67 1.65 3.34
CA SER A 98 -19.52 1.13 4.71
C SER A 98 -20.28 1.96 5.75
N TRP A 99 -21.15 2.88 5.33
CA TRP A 99 -21.84 3.81 6.23
C TRP A 99 -22.72 3.12 7.28
N ASN A 100 -23.28 1.97 6.95
CA ASN A 100 -24.21 1.21 7.80
C ASN A 100 -23.51 0.32 8.85
N ILE A 101 -22.17 0.28 8.89
CA ILE A 101 -21.45 -0.48 9.90
C ILE A 101 -21.69 0.14 11.27
N SER A 102 -22.32 -0.62 12.17
CA SER A 102 -22.70 -0.19 13.52
C SER A 102 -21.79 -0.76 14.61
N GLU A 103 -21.17 -1.91 14.37
CA GLU A 103 -20.30 -2.57 15.34
C GLU A 103 -18.87 -2.04 15.23
N ARG A 104 -18.33 -1.54 16.35
CA ARG A 104 -16.93 -1.07 16.45
C ARG A 104 -16.56 -0.10 15.32
N THR A 105 -17.46 0.84 15.02
CA THR A 105 -17.36 1.73 13.85
C THR A 105 -16.05 2.51 13.80
N GLY A 106 -15.56 3.01 14.96
CA GLY A 106 -14.30 3.76 15.03
C GLY A 106 -13.10 2.91 14.64
N GLU A 107 -13.04 1.67 15.10
CA GLU A 107 -11.96 0.73 14.75
C GLU A 107 -12.02 0.34 13.26
N PHE A 108 -13.24 0.12 12.73
CA PHE A 108 -13.40 -0.16 11.31
C PHE A 108 -12.80 0.93 10.43
N PHE A 109 -13.19 2.18 10.67
CA PHE A 109 -12.70 3.30 9.88
C PHE A 109 -11.23 3.62 10.16
N ALA A 110 -10.73 3.36 11.37
CA ALA A 110 -9.31 3.47 11.67
C ALA A 110 -8.48 2.46 10.81
N TYR A 111 -8.87 1.19 10.79
CA TYR A 111 -8.21 0.21 9.91
C TYR A 111 -8.35 0.55 8.44
N TYR A 112 -9.54 1.00 8.04
CA TYR A 112 -9.80 1.39 6.65
C TYR A 112 -8.89 2.53 6.20
N LEU A 113 -8.80 3.62 6.97
CA LEU A 113 -7.94 4.76 6.65
C LEU A 113 -6.45 4.42 6.75
N THR A 114 -6.05 3.54 7.68
CA THR A 114 -4.67 3.04 7.74
C THR A 114 -4.32 2.26 6.47
N LEU A 115 -5.22 1.40 5.99
CA LEU A 115 -5.07 0.71 4.71
C LEU A 115 -4.87 1.70 3.57
N ILE A 116 -5.72 2.72 3.47
CA ILE A 116 -5.64 3.74 2.40
C ILE A 116 -4.33 4.54 2.51
N GLY A 117 -3.90 4.91 3.71
CA GLY A 117 -2.61 5.56 3.94
C GLY A 117 -1.42 4.71 3.48
N GLY A 118 -1.47 3.40 3.75
CA GLY A 118 -0.48 2.44 3.24
C GLY A 118 -0.47 2.38 1.71
N VAL A 119 -1.64 2.36 1.06
CA VAL A 119 -1.75 2.35 -0.42
C VAL A 119 -1.19 3.64 -1.02
N TYR A 120 -1.49 4.81 -0.44
CA TYR A 120 -0.87 6.07 -0.87
C TYR A 120 0.65 6.03 -0.74
N GLY A 121 1.15 5.48 0.39
CA GLY A 121 2.58 5.29 0.62
C GLY A 121 3.24 4.41 -0.43
N VAL A 122 2.61 3.29 -0.81
CA VAL A 122 3.08 2.38 -1.87
C VAL A 122 3.24 3.12 -3.21
N PHE A 123 2.25 3.93 -3.61
CA PHE A 123 2.29 4.63 -4.91
C PHE A 123 3.25 5.81 -4.95
N LEU A 124 3.67 6.33 -3.80
CA LEU A 124 4.61 7.44 -3.71
C LEU A 124 6.04 7.01 -3.37
N SER A 125 6.29 5.76 -2.98
CA SER A 125 7.62 5.30 -2.58
C SER A 125 8.55 5.15 -3.78
N ALA A 126 9.69 5.85 -3.74
CA ALA A 126 10.78 5.73 -4.70
C ALA A 126 11.99 4.96 -4.14
N ASP A 127 11.94 4.53 -2.89
CA ASP A 127 12.84 3.60 -2.24
C ASP A 127 12.14 2.25 -2.10
N ALA A 128 12.79 1.16 -2.53
CA ALA A 128 12.18 -0.17 -2.55
C ALA A 128 11.92 -0.75 -1.14
N PHE A 129 12.74 -0.38 -0.15
CA PHE A 129 12.50 -0.79 1.23
C PHE A 129 11.31 -0.02 1.82
N LEU A 130 11.21 1.28 1.55
CA LEU A 130 10.08 2.10 1.96
C LEU A 130 8.78 1.61 1.30
N PHE A 131 8.82 1.26 0.02
CA PHE A 131 7.71 0.61 -0.69
C PHE A 131 7.26 -0.65 0.03
N PHE A 132 8.20 -1.54 0.39
CA PHE A 132 7.92 -2.77 1.12
C PHE A 132 7.24 -2.47 2.47
N VAL A 133 7.74 -1.50 3.23
CA VAL A 133 7.15 -1.11 4.52
C VAL A 133 5.71 -0.62 4.38
N PHE A 134 5.43 0.28 3.43
CA PHE A 134 4.05 0.74 3.20
C PHE A 134 3.13 -0.37 2.71
N TYR A 135 3.66 -1.30 1.92
CA TYR A 135 2.94 -2.47 1.48
C TYR A 135 2.52 -3.35 2.67
N GLU A 136 3.43 -3.63 3.60
CA GLU A 136 3.13 -4.38 4.84
C GLU A 136 2.14 -3.64 5.73
N ILE A 137 2.29 -2.32 5.87
CA ILE A 137 1.33 -1.46 6.59
C ILE A 137 -0.08 -1.58 5.98
N ALA A 138 -0.21 -1.73 4.66
CA ALA A 138 -1.51 -1.92 4.02
C ALA A 138 -2.11 -3.32 4.23
N ILE A 139 -1.30 -4.36 4.50
CA ILE A 139 -1.78 -5.74 4.69
C ILE A 139 -2.40 -5.94 6.08
N VAL A 140 -1.76 -5.44 7.12
CA VAL A 140 -2.20 -5.65 8.52
C VAL A 140 -3.65 -5.20 8.76
N PRO A 141 -4.08 -3.99 8.35
CA PRO A 141 -5.48 -3.59 8.49
C PRO A 141 -6.46 -4.48 7.72
N LYS A 142 -6.08 -4.99 6.54
CA LYS A 142 -6.93 -5.91 5.77
C LYS A 142 -7.29 -7.17 6.56
N TYR A 143 -6.32 -7.71 7.31
CA TYR A 143 -6.59 -8.85 8.18
C TYR A 143 -7.69 -8.54 9.18
N PHE A 144 -7.55 -7.43 9.93
CA PHE A 144 -8.52 -7.05 10.95
C PHE A 144 -9.90 -6.72 10.35
N LEU A 145 -9.94 -6.03 9.21
CA LEU A 145 -11.19 -5.73 8.51
C LEU A 145 -11.93 -7.02 8.11
N ILE A 146 -11.23 -8.02 7.60
CA ILE A 146 -11.85 -9.29 7.20
C ILE A 146 -12.20 -10.12 8.43
N ALA A 147 -11.32 -10.24 9.42
CA ALA A 147 -11.53 -11.06 10.59
C ALA A 147 -12.70 -10.59 11.46
N ASN A 148 -12.90 -9.27 11.59
CA ASN A 148 -13.93 -8.71 12.44
C ASN A 148 -15.26 -8.45 11.70
N TRP A 149 -15.23 -7.96 10.46
CA TRP A 149 -16.43 -7.54 9.71
C TRP A 149 -16.68 -8.36 8.43
N GLY A 150 -15.88 -9.38 8.16
CA GLY A 150 -16.11 -10.29 7.04
C GLY A 150 -17.37 -11.15 7.21
N SER A 151 -17.75 -11.84 6.13
CA SER A 151 -18.89 -12.77 6.09
C SER A 151 -18.51 -14.17 6.62
N THR A 152 -19.20 -15.18 6.18
CA THR A 152 -18.99 -16.60 6.55
C THR A 152 -17.51 -17.02 6.40
N ASN A 153 -16.97 -17.75 7.39
CA ASN A 153 -15.57 -18.21 7.44
C ASN A 153 -14.52 -17.08 7.41
N ARG A 154 -14.88 -15.92 7.96
CA ARG A 154 -14.06 -14.70 7.96
C ARG A 154 -12.66 -14.89 8.56
N GLU A 155 -12.55 -15.62 9.67
CA GLU A 155 -11.26 -15.87 10.33
C GLU A 155 -10.33 -16.72 9.46
N TYR A 156 -10.87 -17.79 8.87
CA TYR A 156 -10.12 -18.62 7.93
C TYR A 156 -9.67 -17.81 6.70
N GLY A 157 -10.57 -16.99 6.15
CA GLY A 157 -10.27 -16.11 5.01
C GLY A 157 -9.21 -15.06 5.33
N ALA A 158 -9.29 -14.46 6.53
CA ALA A 158 -8.32 -13.49 7.01
C ALA A 158 -6.93 -14.12 7.21
N MET A 159 -6.88 -15.28 7.88
CA MET A 159 -5.62 -16.01 8.10
C MET A 159 -4.98 -16.44 6.79
N LYS A 160 -5.76 -17.00 5.87
CA LYS A 160 -5.28 -17.37 4.54
C LYS A 160 -4.71 -16.17 3.80
N LEU A 161 -5.39 -15.02 3.85
CA LEU A 161 -4.91 -13.77 3.26
C LEU A 161 -3.54 -13.38 3.79
N VAL A 162 -3.34 -13.40 5.10
CA VAL A 162 -2.08 -13.00 5.74
C VAL A 162 -0.96 -13.98 5.40
N LEU A 163 -1.20 -15.29 5.51
CA LEU A 163 -0.17 -16.30 5.24
C LEU A 163 0.36 -16.19 3.80
N TYR A 164 -0.53 -16.08 2.81
CA TYR A 164 -0.11 -15.89 1.42
C TYR A 164 0.60 -14.56 1.19
N SER A 165 0.13 -13.49 1.85
CA SER A 165 0.79 -12.18 1.74
C SER A 165 2.20 -12.21 2.30
N PHE A 166 2.38 -12.74 3.52
CA PHE A 166 3.70 -12.85 4.10
C PHE A 166 4.64 -13.77 3.32
N ALA A 167 4.13 -14.88 2.77
CA ALA A 167 4.95 -15.73 1.91
C ALA A 167 5.41 -14.98 0.65
N GLY A 168 4.51 -14.24 -0.01
CA GLY A 168 4.86 -13.45 -1.19
C GLY A 168 5.82 -12.30 -0.85
N SER A 169 5.54 -11.55 0.20
CA SER A 169 6.37 -10.41 0.60
C SER A 169 7.76 -10.85 1.11
N ALA A 170 7.86 -12.01 1.76
CA ALA A 170 9.15 -12.57 2.15
C ALA A 170 10.04 -12.88 0.94
N LEU A 171 9.48 -13.39 -0.16
CA LEU A 171 10.22 -13.62 -1.40
C LEU A 171 10.70 -12.30 -2.02
N VAL A 172 9.85 -11.27 -2.04
CA VAL A 172 10.22 -9.93 -2.51
C VAL A 172 11.33 -9.34 -1.66
N LEU A 173 11.21 -9.40 -0.34
CA LEU A 173 12.23 -8.90 0.58
C LEU A 173 13.56 -9.63 0.40
N ALA A 174 13.53 -10.97 0.29
CA ALA A 174 14.73 -11.78 0.04
C ALA A 174 15.44 -11.35 -1.26
N ALA A 175 14.69 -11.08 -2.32
CA ALA A 175 15.24 -10.60 -3.58
C ALA A 175 15.89 -9.21 -3.44
N LEU A 176 15.22 -8.26 -2.75
CA LEU A 176 15.76 -6.92 -2.51
C LEU A 176 17.07 -6.98 -1.68
N LEU A 177 17.09 -7.78 -0.61
CA LEU A 177 18.28 -7.98 0.20
C LEU A 177 19.41 -8.66 -0.56
N TRP A 178 19.09 -9.61 -1.45
CA TRP A 178 20.09 -10.24 -2.31
C TRP A 178 20.74 -9.23 -3.24
N VAL A 179 19.95 -8.42 -3.95
CA VAL A 179 20.49 -7.37 -4.84
C VAL A 179 21.34 -6.39 -4.05
N TYR A 180 20.87 -5.96 -2.87
CA TYR A 180 21.62 -5.05 -2.00
C TYR A 180 22.98 -5.63 -1.60
N ALA A 181 23.00 -6.88 -1.09
CA ALA A 181 24.21 -7.49 -0.54
C ALA A 181 25.20 -7.96 -1.61
N ALA A 182 24.72 -8.65 -2.65
CA ALA A 182 25.57 -9.23 -3.70
C ALA A 182 25.89 -8.23 -4.83
N GLY A 183 24.98 -7.32 -5.14
CA GLY A 183 25.17 -6.28 -6.16
C GLY A 183 25.98 -5.07 -5.69
N GLY A 184 26.26 -4.98 -4.38
CA GLY A 184 27.04 -3.86 -3.80
C GLY A 184 26.28 -2.53 -3.86
N ALA A 185 24.95 -2.54 -3.72
CA ALA A 185 24.17 -1.32 -3.70
C ALA A 185 24.50 -0.46 -2.48
N SER A 186 24.53 0.87 -2.65
CA SER A 186 24.75 1.83 -1.56
C SER A 186 23.48 2.11 -0.77
N GLY A 187 22.31 1.74 -1.32
CA GLY A 187 21.00 1.94 -0.72
C GLY A 187 19.89 1.18 -1.44
N PHE A 188 18.63 1.48 -1.08
CA PHE A 188 17.45 0.84 -1.63
C PHE A 188 16.67 1.72 -2.64
N GLY A 189 17.27 2.82 -3.10
CA GLY A 189 16.71 3.62 -4.19
C GLY A 189 16.56 2.80 -5.47
N LEU A 190 15.49 3.00 -6.22
CA LEU A 190 15.20 2.21 -7.44
C LEU A 190 16.36 2.25 -8.46
N GLY A 191 17.00 3.40 -8.62
CA GLY A 191 18.16 3.55 -9.52
C GLY A 191 19.39 2.78 -9.02
N GLU A 192 19.67 2.82 -7.71
CA GLU A 192 20.78 2.12 -7.09
C GLU A 192 20.61 0.61 -7.20
N LEU A 193 19.43 0.09 -6.88
CA LEU A 193 19.12 -1.33 -7.00
C LEU A 193 19.16 -1.80 -8.46
N THR A 194 18.69 -1.00 -9.41
CA THR A 194 18.77 -1.33 -10.84
C THR A 194 20.22 -1.48 -11.30
N THR A 195 21.08 -0.55 -10.88
CA THR A 195 22.52 -0.59 -11.20
C THR A 195 23.19 -1.81 -10.55
N ALA A 196 22.89 -2.06 -9.29
CA ALA A 196 23.42 -3.22 -8.55
C ALA A 196 22.94 -4.54 -9.16
N ALA A 197 21.67 -4.65 -9.53
CA ALA A 197 21.14 -5.84 -10.20
C ALA A 197 21.79 -6.10 -11.55
N ALA A 198 22.13 -5.04 -12.30
CA ALA A 198 22.84 -5.18 -13.57
C ALA A 198 24.28 -5.68 -13.40
N ALA A 199 24.90 -5.44 -12.24
CA ALA A 199 26.25 -5.93 -11.93
C ALA A 199 26.29 -7.42 -11.51
N LEU A 200 25.14 -8.01 -11.16
CA LEU A 200 25.05 -9.43 -10.81
C LEU A 200 25.31 -10.34 -12.02
N GLY A 201 25.83 -11.53 -11.78
CA GLY A 201 25.94 -12.58 -12.79
C GLY A 201 24.56 -13.02 -13.33
N ARG A 202 24.53 -13.53 -14.56
CA ARG A 202 23.24 -13.95 -15.22
C ARG A 202 22.44 -14.94 -14.37
N THR A 203 23.08 -15.88 -13.71
CA THR A 203 22.39 -16.87 -12.85
C THR A 203 21.75 -16.20 -11.64
N GLU A 204 22.42 -15.23 -11.02
CA GLU A 204 21.90 -14.49 -9.89
C GLU A 204 20.75 -13.57 -10.31
N GLN A 205 20.88 -12.89 -11.46
CA GLN A 205 19.78 -12.09 -12.02
C GLN A 205 18.52 -12.93 -12.25
N LEU A 206 18.68 -14.16 -12.79
CA LEU A 206 17.55 -15.07 -12.98
C LEU A 206 16.94 -15.53 -11.66
N ALA A 207 17.76 -15.79 -10.62
CA ALA A 207 17.27 -16.16 -9.30
C ALA A 207 16.50 -14.99 -8.64
N VAL A 208 17.06 -13.77 -8.67
CA VAL A 208 16.40 -12.56 -8.18
C VAL A 208 15.08 -12.30 -8.93
N PHE A 209 15.10 -12.42 -10.26
CA PHE A 209 13.89 -12.31 -11.07
C PHE A 209 12.83 -13.33 -10.67
N ALA A 210 13.22 -14.61 -10.49
CA ALA A 210 12.29 -15.65 -10.07
C ALA A 210 11.67 -15.36 -8.69
N LEU A 211 12.47 -14.89 -7.72
CA LEU A 211 11.98 -14.50 -6.39
C LEU A 211 10.98 -13.34 -6.47
N LEU A 212 11.29 -12.29 -7.21
CA LEU A 212 10.40 -11.14 -7.40
C LEU A 212 9.12 -11.57 -8.14
N PHE A 213 9.27 -12.32 -9.23
CA PHE A 213 8.13 -12.79 -10.03
C PHE A 213 7.19 -13.66 -9.22
N LEU A 214 7.72 -14.67 -8.50
CA LEU A 214 6.91 -15.54 -7.66
C LEU A 214 6.29 -14.77 -6.49
N GLY A 215 7.05 -13.89 -5.85
CA GLY A 215 6.55 -13.04 -4.77
C GLY A 215 5.36 -12.21 -5.22
N PHE A 216 5.48 -11.46 -6.30
CA PHE A 216 4.38 -10.64 -6.84
C PHE A 216 3.26 -11.49 -7.43
N ALA A 217 3.55 -12.64 -8.06
CA ALA A 217 2.52 -13.56 -8.56
C ALA A 217 1.63 -14.09 -7.41
N VAL A 218 2.22 -14.53 -6.30
CA VAL A 218 1.47 -14.94 -5.10
C VAL A 218 0.60 -13.81 -4.57
N LEU A 219 1.08 -12.56 -4.63
CA LEU A 219 0.34 -11.39 -4.17
C LEU A 219 -0.79 -11.00 -5.13
N ALA A 220 -0.63 -11.22 -6.43
CA ALA A 220 -1.59 -10.86 -7.47
C ALA A 220 -2.72 -11.89 -7.65
N ASP A 221 -2.45 -13.19 -7.45
CA ASP A 221 -3.36 -14.33 -7.80
C ASP A 221 -4.60 -14.48 -6.90
N ARG A 222 -4.90 -13.52 -6.06
CA ARG A 222 -6.00 -13.64 -5.10
C ARG A 222 -7.41 -13.64 -5.67
N LYS A 223 -7.62 -13.26 -6.93
CA LYS A 223 -8.97 -13.08 -7.50
C LYS A 223 -9.47 -14.26 -8.33
N SER A 224 -8.60 -15.04 -8.96
CA SER A 224 -9.00 -16.09 -9.88
C SER A 224 -9.64 -17.31 -9.21
N THR A 225 -9.22 -17.65 -8.00
CA THR A 225 -9.77 -18.80 -7.26
C THR A 225 -11.18 -18.58 -6.71
N ARG A 226 -11.65 -17.33 -6.55
CA ARG A 226 -13.01 -17.05 -6.08
C ARG A 226 -14.07 -17.11 -7.16
N LEU A 227 -13.74 -16.82 -8.41
CA LEU A 227 -14.69 -16.87 -9.51
C LEU A 227 -15.03 -18.31 -9.93
N ASN A 228 -14.12 -19.27 -9.71
CA ASN A 228 -14.35 -20.68 -10.06
C ASN A 228 -15.18 -21.46 -9.01
N SER A 229 -15.22 -21.02 -7.76
CA SER A 229 -15.98 -21.73 -6.72
C SER A 229 -17.46 -21.34 -6.67
N SER A 230 -17.86 -20.22 -7.27
CA SER A 230 -19.26 -19.78 -7.32
C SER A 230 -20.07 -20.45 -8.44
N HIS A 231 -19.42 -21.06 -9.44
CA HIS A 231 -20.09 -21.76 -10.53
C HIS A 231 -20.27 -23.29 -10.30
N LEU A 232 -19.66 -23.83 -9.23
CA LEU A 232 -19.80 -25.27 -8.88
C LEU A 232 -20.86 -25.54 -7.79
N GLY A 233 -21.59 -24.51 -7.36
CA GLY A 233 -22.60 -24.59 -6.30
C GLY A 233 -24.05 -24.58 -6.78
N ILE A 234 -24.33 -24.76 -8.08
CA ILE A 234 -25.71 -24.86 -8.62
C ILE A 234 -25.84 -26.24 -9.29
N SER A 235 -26.11 -27.24 -8.49
CA SER A 235 -26.78 -28.47 -8.88
C SER A 235 -27.43 -29.09 -7.66
#